data_baa3c41f78990d631ce0fc8042710b17
#
_entry.id   baa3c41f78990d631ce0fc8042710b17
#
_cell.length_a   1.000
_cell.length_b   1.000
_cell.length_c   1.000
_cell.angle_alpha   90.00
_cell.angle_beta   90.00
_cell.angle_gamma   90.00
#
_symmetry.space_group_name_H-M   'P 1'
#
loop_
_entity.id
_entity.type
_entity.pdbx_description
1 polymer ?
#
loop_
_entity_poly.entity_id
_entity_poly.type
_entity_poly.pdbx_seq_one_letter_code
_entity_poly.pdbx_strand_id
1 'polypeptide(L)'
;MAPKVKVTREDIVETSVGIVRMVSIESLNARAIATALNCSTQPIFSNFASMEELHLAVIERAYSIYQGYLQREVDEGIYPTYKATGMAYIRFAKEERELFKLLFMCDRSEQQDFGKWEFDDMTLDIVRDSTGLDENTMKFFHLEVWAYVHGIATMFATGFLDLDWDMVSRMLTDAYLGLRKQYGME
;
A
#
# COMPACT_ATOMS: atom_id res chain seq x y z
N MET A 1 -20.30 20.89 -33.36
CA MET A 1 -20.34 20.26 -32.01
C MET A 1 -18.96 19.65 -31.76
N ALA A 2 -18.29 20.06 -30.71
CA ALA A 2 -17.05 19.41 -30.31
C ALA A 2 -17.32 17.96 -29.95
N PRO A 3 -16.43 17.00 -30.31
CA PRO A 3 -16.63 15.61 -29.93
C PRO A 3 -16.67 15.50 -28.40
N LYS A 4 -17.71 14.85 -27.87
CA LYS A 4 -17.76 14.51 -26.44
C LYS A 4 -16.54 13.66 -26.13
N VAL A 5 -15.67 14.12 -25.23
CA VAL A 5 -14.55 13.33 -24.74
C VAL A 5 -15.14 12.04 -24.14
N LYS A 6 -14.73 10.90 -24.68
CA LYS A 6 -15.22 9.60 -24.24
C LYS A 6 -14.53 9.31 -22.90
N VAL A 7 -15.29 9.25 -21.81
CA VAL A 7 -14.79 8.82 -20.49
C VAL A 7 -14.33 7.37 -20.57
N THR A 8 -13.08 7.12 -20.28
CA THR A 8 -12.47 5.79 -20.30
C THR A 8 -12.57 5.09 -18.95
N ARG A 9 -12.32 3.77 -18.93
CA ARG A 9 -12.19 3.00 -17.68
C ARG A 9 -11.08 3.57 -16.78
N GLU A 10 -9.98 3.94 -17.37
CA GLU A 10 -8.83 4.52 -16.69
C GLU A 10 -9.17 5.90 -16.05
N ASP A 11 -9.85 6.80 -16.79
CA ASP A 11 -10.31 8.08 -16.25
C ASP A 11 -11.18 7.88 -15.00
N ILE A 12 -12.06 6.88 -15.02
CA ILE A 12 -12.94 6.55 -13.90
C ILE A 12 -12.11 6.07 -12.70
N VAL A 13 -11.16 5.16 -12.91
CA VAL A 13 -10.31 4.63 -11.83
C VAL A 13 -9.44 5.73 -11.23
N GLU A 14 -8.73 6.52 -12.03
CA GLU A 14 -7.88 7.61 -11.54
C GLU A 14 -8.68 8.67 -10.78
N THR A 15 -9.87 9.03 -11.29
CA THR A 15 -10.78 9.95 -10.57
C THR A 15 -11.24 9.35 -9.26
N SER A 16 -11.56 8.06 -9.23
CA SER A 16 -11.98 7.36 -8.03
C SER A 16 -10.86 7.30 -6.98
N VAL A 17 -9.63 7.01 -7.39
CA VAL A 17 -8.43 7.09 -6.51
C VAL A 17 -8.27 8.51 -5.96
N GLY A 18 -8.44 9.53 -6.79
CA GLY A 18 -8.42 10.93 -6.34
C GLY A 18 -9.45 11.23 -5.26
N ILE A 19 -10.67 10.72 -5.40
CA ILE A 19 -11.75 10.87 -4.39
C ILE A 19 -11.36 10.16 -3.09
N VAL A 20 -10.85 8.91 -3.18
CA VAL A 20 -10.40 8.15 -2.00
C VAL A 20 -9.30 8.88 -1.25
N ARG A 21 -8.29 9.43 -1.94
CA ARG A 21 -7.22 10.22 -1.33
C ARG A 21 -7.72 11.42 -0.52
N MET A 22 -8.80 12.04 -0.97
CA MET A 22 -9.32 13.24 -0.34
C MET A 22 -10.25 12.96 0.84
N VAL A 23 -10.94 11.83 0.82
CA VAL A 23 -12.00 11.54 1.82
C VAL A 23 -11.85 10.13 2.39
N SER A 24 -12.25 9.10 1.65
CA SER A 24 -12.11 7.68 1.96
C SER A 24 -12.85 6.82 0.92
N ILE A 25 -12.69 5.50 0.99
CA ILE A 25 -13.37 4.54 0.08
C ILE A 25 -14.89 4.52 0.30
N GLU A 26 -15.38 4.73 1.52
CA GLU A 26 -16.81 4.75 1.84
C GLU A 26 -17.55 5.92 1.17
N SER A 27 -16.82 6.97 0.81
CA SER A 27 -17.36 8.13 0.08
C SER A 27 -17.48 7.87 -1.42
N LEU A 28 -16.88 6.80 -1.94
CA LEU A 28 -16.85 6.49 -3.36
C LEU A 28 -18.21 5.97 -3.83
N ASN A 29 -18.84 6.72 -4.72
CA ASN A 29 -20.09 6.32 -5.37
C ASN A 29 -20.19 6.90 -6.78
N ALA A 30 -21.05 6.32 -7.60
CA ALA A 30 -21.18 6.70 -9.00
C ALA A 30 -21.53 8.19 -9.23
N ARG A 31 -22.24 8.83 -8.30
CA ARG A 31 -22.59 10.25 -8.41
C ARG A 31 -21.40 11.15 -8.13
N ALA A 32 -20.60 10.82 -7.13
CA ALA A 32 -19.37 11.59 -6.81
C ALA A 32 -18.39 11.53 -8.00
N ILE A 33 -18.19 10.35 -8.57
CA ILE A 33 -17.33 10.15 -9.75
C ILE A 33 -17.86 10.92 -10.96
N ALA A 34 -19.16 10.78 -11.26
CA ALA A 34 -19.80 11.48 -12.38
C ALA A 34 -19.68 13.01 -12.24
N THR A 35 -19.82 13.53 -11.03
CA THR A 35 -19.64 14.95 -10.73
C THR A 35 -18.19 15.39 -10.98
N ALA A 36 -17.22 14.63 -10.49
CA ALA A 36 -15.80 14.93 -10.67
C ALA A 36 -15.38 14.89 -12.16
N LEU A 37 -15.95 13.94 -12.94
CA LEU A 37 -15.71 13.81 -14.39
C LEU A 37 -16.59 14.75 -15.24
N ASN A 38 -17.46 15.54 -14.63
CA ASN A 38 -18.43 16.39 -15.32
C ASN A 38 -19.26 15.63 -16.38
N CYS A 39 -19.75 14.45 -16.01
CA CYS A 39 -20.56 13.59 -16.89
C CYS A 39 -21.78 13.02 -16.15
N SER A 40 -22.60 12.21 -16.85
CA SER A 40 -23.65 11.40 -16.21
C SER A 40 -23.06 10.13 -15.61
N THR A 41 -23.84 9.38 -14.82
CA THR A 41 -23.42 8.07 -14.28
C THR A 41 -23.37 6.96 -15.34
N GLN A 42 -23.94 7.17 -16.53
CA GLN A 42 -24.00 6.17 -17.60
C GLN A 42 -22.60 5.66 -18.04
N PRO A 43 -21.58 6.52 -18.27
CA PRO A 43 -20.24 6.05 -18.61
C PRO A 43 -19.64 5.11 -17.55
N ILE A 44 -19.95 5.33 -16.26
CA ILE A 44 -19.43 4.49 -15.19
C ILE A 44 -19.97 3.07 -15.34
N PHE A 45 -21.29 2.92 -15.44
CA PHE A 45 -21.94 1.62 -15.61
C PHE A 45 -21.80 1.02 -17.02
N SER A 46 -21.26 1.78 -17.99
CA SER A 46 -20.83 1.24 -19.27
C SER A 46 -19.43 0.61 -19.23
N ASN A 47 -18.60 0.99 -18.24
CA ASN A 47 -17.23 0.49 -18.07
C ASN A 47 -17.09 -0.51 -16.92
N PHE A 48 -18.02 -0.51 -15.96
CA PHE A 48 -18.04 -1.39 -14.79
C PHE A 48 -19.43 -1.98 -14.60
N ALA A 49 -19.52 -3.29 -14.43
CA ALA A 49 -20.80 -3.97 -14.22
C ALA A 49 -21.43 -3.61 -12.86
N SER A 50 -20.63 -3.27 -11.86
CA SER A 50 -21.08 -2.88 -10.52
C SER A 50 -20.10 -1.91 -9.84
N MET A 51 -20.51 -1.35 -8.71
CA MET A 51 -19.60 -0.56 -7.86
C MET A 51 -18.54 -1.44 -7.21
N GLU A 52 -18.82 -2.69 -6.93
CA GLU A 52 -17.85 -3.66 -6.39
C GLU A 52 -16.70 -3.89 -7.38
N GLU A 53 -17.01 -4.06 -8.67
CA GLU A 53 -15.97 -4.18 -9.71
C GLU A 53 -15.10 -2.92 -9.77
N LEU A 54 -15.71 -1.74 -9.65
CA LEU A 54 -14.96 -0.49 -9.59
C LEU A 54 -14.10 -0.39 -8.33
N HIS A 55 -14.63 -0.78 -7.17
CA HIS A 55 -13.86 -0.80 -5.91
C HIS A 55 -12.63 -1.71 -6.04
N LEU A 56 -12.76 -2.90 -6.61
CA LEU A 56 -11.62 -3.78 -6.87
C LEU A 56 -10.58 -3.11 -7.77
N ALA A 57 -10.99 -2.45 -8.85
CA ALA A 57 -10.07 -1.73 -9.74
C ALA A 57 -9.36 -0.56 -9.02
N VAL A 58 -10.04 0.11 -8.09
CA VAL A 58 -9.44 1.17 -7.26
C VAL A 58 -8.41 0.58 -6.28
N ILE A 59 -8.70 -0.57 -5.66
CA ILE A 59 -7.77 -1.29 -4.78
C ILE A 59 -6.53 -1.73 -5.57
N GLU A 60 -6.69 -2.33 -6.75
CA GLU A 60 -5.59 -2.71 -7.63
C GLU A 60 -4.72 -1.50 -8.01
N ARG A 61 -5.35 -0.37 -8.31
CA ARG A 61 -4.62 0.86 -8.63
C ARG A 61 -3.87 1.44 -7.42
N ALA A 62 -4.49 1.44 -6.25
CA ALA A 62 -3.85 1.85 -4.99
C ALA A 62 -2.63 0.97 -4.68
N TYR A 63 -2.74 -0.34 -4.91
CA TYR A 63 -1.61 -1.26 -4.76
C TYR A 63 -0.49 -0.99 -5.76
N SER A 64 -0.82 -0.71 -7.01
CA SER A 64 0.18 -0.30 -8.02
C SER A 64 0.92 0.99 -7.62
N ILE A 65 0.23 1.93 -6.97
CA ILE A 65 0.87 3.14 -6.43
C ILE A 65 1.85 2.77 -5.31
N TYR A 66 1.45 1.90 -4.38
CA TYR A 66 2.32 1.38 -3.32
C TYR A 66 3.57 0.67 -3.89
N GLN A 67 3.41 -0.18 -4.91
CA GLN A 67 4.55 -0.80 -5.60
C GLN A 67 5.52 0.24 -6.18
N GLY A 68 5.00 1.37 -6.66
CA GLY A 68 5.84 2.49 -7.11
C GLY A 68 6.68 3.10 -5.98
N TYR A 69 6.18 3.15 -4.75
CA TYR A 69 6.95 3.55 -3.57
C TYR A 69 8.06 2.53 -3.24
N LEU A 70 7.73 1.23 -3.27
CA LEU A 70 8.71 0.16 -3.06
C LEU A 70 9.86 0.25 -4.07
N GLN A 71 9.53 0.30 -5.35
CA GLN A 71 10.53 0.34 -6.41
C GLN A 71 11.42 1.56 -6.30
N ARG A 72 10.86 2.73 -6.05
CA ARG A 72 11.61 3.98 -5.89
C ARG A 72 12.62 3.90 -4.74
N GLU A 73 12.21 3.47 -3.54
CA GLU A 73 13.12 3.39 -2.38
C GLU A 73 14.23 2.35 -2.59
N VAL A 74 13.94 1.25 -3.28
CA VAL A 74 14.95 0.24 -3.65
C VAL A 74 15.93 0.80 -4.67
N ASP A 75 15.45 1.48 -5.71
CA ASP A 75 16.27 2.03 -6.79
C ASP A 75 17.17 3.19 -6.33
N GLU A 76 16.71 3.99 -5.36
CA GLU A 76 17.50 5.07 -4.77
C GLU A 76 18.75 4.54 -4.03
N GLY A 77 18.74 3.30 -3.55
CA GLY A 77 19.90 2.63 -2.96
C GLY A 77 20.45 3.29 -1.68
N ILE A 78 19.66 4.14 -1.01
CA ILE A 78 20.05 4.83 0.23
C ILE A 78 20.15 3.83 1.39
N TYR A 79 19.29 2.83 1.40
CA TYR A 79 19.20 1.81 2.43
C TYR A 79 19.48 0.41 1.86
N PRO A 80 19.94 -0.54 2.71
CA PRO A 80 19.90 -1.96 2.33
C PRO A 80 18.48 -2.34 1.86
N THR A 81 18.39 -3.18 0.83
CA THR A 81 17.14 -3.45 0.10
C THR A 81 15.96 -3.80 1.02
N TYR A 82 16.17 -4.68 1.99
CA TYR A 82 15.10 -5.06 2.92
C TYR A 82 14.67 -3.89 3.82
N LYS A 83 15.60 -3.03 4.26
CA LYS A 83 15.25 -1.80 5.01
C LYS A 83 14.50 -0.81 4.12
N ALA A 84 14.88 -0.71 2.84
CA ALA A 84 14.22 0.16 1.87
C ALA A 84 12.73 -0.18 1.73
N THR A 85 12.35 -1.48 1.74
CA THR A 85 10.93 -1.86 1.70
C THR A 85 10.15 -1.34 2.92
N GLY A 86 10.73 -1.41 4.12
CA GLY A 86 10.11 -0.86 5.33
C GLY A 86 9.99 0.67 5.30
N MET A 87 11.01 1.37 4.79
CA MET A 87 10.97 2.82 4.61
C MET A 87 9.90 3.23 3.59
N ALA A 88 9.80 2.52 2.46
CA ALA A 88 8.76 2.73 1.45
C ALA A 88 7.35 2.57 2.01
N TYR A 89 7.14 1.51 2.82
CA TYR A 89 5.85 1.23 3.46
C TYR A 89 5.42 2.38 4.39
N ILE A 90 6.34 2.87 5.22
CA ILE A 90 6.06 3.98 6.15
C ILE A 90 5.87 5.29 5.38
N ARG A 91 6.65 5.54 4.31
CA ARG A 91 6.50 6.72 3.47
C ARG A 91 5.14 6.73 2.78
N PHE A 92 4.71 5.60 2.22
CA PHE A 92 3.38 5.45 1.64
C PHE A 92 2.28 5.75 2.67
N ALA A 93 2.39 5.24 3.89
CA ALA A 93 1.45 5.52 4.97
C ALA A 93 1.38 7.01 5.35
N LYS A 94 2.51 7.73 5.30
CA LYS A 94 2.58 9.17 5.58
C LYS A 94 1.99 10.02 4.46
N GLU A 95 2.33 9.71 3.21
CA GLU A 95 1.99 10.52 2.04
C GLU A 95 0.63 10.17 1.45
N GLU A 96 0.20 8.90 1.53
CA GLU A 96 -1.02 8.35 0.94
C GLU A 96 -1.94 7.74 2.01
N ARG A 97 -2.25 8.50 3.05
CA ARG A 97 -2.95 8.02 4.27
C ARG A 97 -4.22 7.21 3.99
N GLU A 98 -5.09 7.71 3.13
CA GLU A 98 -6.36 7.04 2.84
C GLU A 98 -6.17 5.79 1.95
N LEU A 99 -5.21 5.81 1.03
CA LEU A 99 -4.84 4.60 0.28
C LEU A 99 -4.17 3.56 1.18
N PHE A 100 -3.34 3.99 2.13
CA PHE A 100 -2.76 3.09 3.13
C PHE A 100 -3.84 2.43 3.99
N LYS A 101 -4.81 3.20 4.49
CA LYS A 101 -5.94 2.66 5.25
C LYS A 101 -6.75 1.67 4.42
N LEU A 102 -7.04 2.02 3.16
CA LEU A 102 -7.75 1.16 2.22
C LEU A 102 -7.05 -0.19 2.04
N LEU A 103 -5.72 -0.20 1.90
CA LEU A 103 -4.96 -1.42 1.61
C LEU A 103 -4.64 -2.24 2.87
N PHE A 104 -4.30 -1.59 3.98
CA PHE A 104 -3.62 -2.23 5.11
C PHE A 104 -4.33 -2.09 6.46
N MET A 105 -5.42 -1.32 6.53
CA MET A 105 -6.21 -1.13 7.76
C MET A 105 -7.69 -1.52 7.59
N CYS A 106 -8.01 -2.29 6.56
CA CYS A 106 -9.36 -2.80 6.34
C CYS A 106 -9.60 -4.13 7.06
N ASP A 107 -10.86 -4.43 7.35
CA ASP A 107 -11.26 -5.76 7.84
C ASP A 107 -11.09 -6.79 6.72
N ARG A 108 -10.34 -7.84 7.01
CA ARG A 108 -10.07 -8.97 6.11
C ARG A 108 -10.56 -10.31 6.65
N SER A 109 -11.36 -10.30 7.71
CA SER A 109 -11.85 -11.51 8.36
C SER A 109 -12.61 -12.46 7.43
N GLU A 110 -13.20 -11.92 6.35
CA GLU A 110 -13.91 -12.69 5.32
C GLU A 110 -13.02 -13.07 4.10
N GLN A 111 -11.79 -12.57 4.02
CA GLN A 111 -10.88 -12.87 2.93
C GLN A 111 -10.10 -14.15 3.23
N GLN A 112 -10.29 -15.19 2.41
CA GLN A 112 -9.62 -16.50 2.58
C GLN A 112 -8.12 -16.47 2.22
N ASP A 113 -7.63 -15.44 1.55
CA ASP A 113 -6.23 -15.26 1.15
C ASP A 113 -5.48 -14.30 2.09
N PHE A 114 -5.35 -14.69 3.37
CA PHE A 114 -4.49 -14.01 4.32
C PHE A 114 -3.03 -14.13 3.85
N GLY A 115 -2.39 -13.01 3.51
CA GLY A 115 -0.97 -12.99 3.17
C GLY A 115 -0.61 -12.62 1.73
N LYS A 116 -1.58 -12.48 0.83
CA LYS A 116 -1.29 -12.19 -0.59
C LYS A 116 -0.76 -10.77 -0.83
N TRP A 117 -1.01 -9.85 0.11
CA TRP A 117 -0.61 -8.44 0.00
C TRP A 117 0.53 -8.06 0.94
N GLU A 118 0.67 -8.78 2.07
CA GLU A 118 1.75 -8.61 3.03
C GLU A 118 3.01 -9.37 2.64
N PHE A 119 2.83 -10.46 1.89
CA PHE A 119 3.88 -11.38 1.47
C PHE A 119 3.89 -11.49 -0.06
N ASP A 120 3.99 -10.35 -0.78
CA ASP A 120 4.20 -10.41 -2.22
C ASP A 120 5.54 -11.08 -2.55
N ASP A 121 5.59 -11.73 -3.71
CA ASP A 121 6.77 -12.53 -4.12
C ASP A 121 8.05 -11.70 -4.12
N MET A 122 7.98 -10.42 -4.52
CA MET A 122 9.13 -9.51 -4.53
C MET A 122 9.67 -9.28 -3.11
N THR A 123 8.79 -9.02 -2.15
CA THR A 123 9.19 -8.80 -0.75
C THR A 123 9.76 -10.09 -0.16
N LEU A 124 9.13 -11.24 -0.40
CA LEU A 124 9.65 -12.53 0.08
C LEU A 124 11.02 -12.87 -0.49
N ASP A 125 11.28 -12.58 -1.77
CA ASP A 125 12.59 -12.78 -2.39
C ASP A 125 13.65 -11.89 -1.73
N ILE A 126 13.33 -10.61 -1.49
CA ILE A 126 14.22 -9.67 -0.79
C ILE A 126 14.54 -10.17 0.62
N VAL A 127 13.53 -10.68 1.36
CA VAL A 127 13.74 -11.20 2.72
C VAL A 127 14.62 -12.45 2.68
N ARG A 128 14.36 -13.37 1.74
CA ARG A 128 15.15 -14.59 1.55
C ARG A 128 16.62 -14.27 1.30
N ASP A 129 16.89 -13.37 0.37
CA ASP A 129 18.24 -12.93 0.02
C ASP A 129 18.94 -12.21 1.16
N SER A 130 18.19 -11.49 1.99
CA SER A 130 18.72 -10.68 3.10
C SER A 130 18.99 -11.52 4.36
N THR A 131 18.33 -12.67 4.53
CA THR A 131 18.39 -13.44 5.80
C THR A 131 19.06 -14.79 5.65
N GLY A 132 18.89 -15.47 4.53
CA GLY A 132 19.36 -16.86 4.33
C GLY A 132 18.64 -17.89 5.21
N LEU A 133 17.53 -17.54 5.85
CA LEU A 133 16.73 -18.43 6.70
C LEU A 133 15.93 -19.42 5.86
N ASP A 134 15.54 -20.55 6.47
CA ASP A 134 14.56 -21.43 5.86
C ASP A 134 13.19 -20.74 5.71
N GLU A 135 12.35 -21.25 4.81
CA GLU A 135 11.13 -20.58 4.40
C GLU A 135 10.16 -20.28 5.56
N ASN A 136 9.98 -21.19 6.49
CA ASN A 136 9.05 -21.01 7.59
C ASN A 136 9.58 -19.99 8.61
N THR A 137 10.85 -20.10 8.97
CA THR A 137 11.54 -19.18 9.85
C THR A 137 11.61 -17.78 9.24
N MET A 138 11.89 -17.69 7.93
CA MET A 138 11.93 -16.43 7.18
C MET A 138 10.56 -15.72 7.19
N LYS A 139 9.47 -16.44 6.94
CA LYS A 139 8.11 -15.87 6.98
C LYS A 139 7.76 -15.33 8.36
N PHE A 140 8.12 -16.08 9.41
CA PHE A 140 7.86 -15.63 10.79
C PHE A 140 8.73 -14.42 11.16
N PHE A 141 10.01 -14.43 10.82
CA PHE A 141 10.91 -13.29 10.98
C PHE A 141 10.37 -12.05 10.26
N HIS A 142 9.93 -12.22 9.02
CA HIS A 142 9.34 -11.12 8.25
C HIS A 142 8.07 -10.59 8.91
N LEU A 143 7.20 -11.46 9.41
CA LEU A 143 5.98 -11.06 10.12
C LEU A 143 6.29 -10.21 11.36
N GLU A 144 7.31 -10.55 12.15
CA GLU A 144 7.73 -9.76 13.31
C GLU A 144 8.26 -8.38 12.91
N VAL A 145 9.13 -8.33 11.88
CA VAL A 145 9.61 -7.05 11.32
C VAL A 145 8.45 -6.22 10.76
N TRP A 146 7.57 -6.86 9.98
CA TRP A 146 6.41 -6.20 9.40
C TRP A 146 5.47 -5.63 10.47
N ALA A 147 5.18 -6.37 11.54
CA ALA A 147 4.33 -5.88 12.63
C ALA A 147 4.91 -4.61 13.27
N TYR A 148 6.24 -4.53 13.43
CA TYR A 148 6.90 -3.33 13.91
C TYR A 148 6.81 -2.17 12.93
N VAL A 149 7.09 -2.41 11.65
CA VAL A 149 6.98 -1.43 10.56
C VAL A 149 5.54 -0.93 10.43
N HIS A 150 4.55 -1.83 10.47
CA HIS A 150 3.14 -1.52 10.40
C HIS A 150 2.68 -0.64 11.58
N GLY A 151 3.19 -0.91 12.78
CA GLY A 151 2.93 -0.06 13.95
C GLY A 151 3.37 1.38 13.72
N ILE A 152 4.59 1.60 13.20
CA ILE A 152 5.08 2.95 12.85
C ILE A 152 4.23 3.56 11.73
N ALA A 153 3.96 2.81 10.66
CA ALA A 153 3.16 3.27 9.54
C ALA A 153 1.74 3.71 9.97
N THR A 154 1.12 2.95 10.88
CA THR A 154 -0.20 3.28 11.44
C THR A 154 -0.18 4.60 12.22
N MET A 155 0.90 4.92 12.95
CA MET A 155 1.04 6.19 13.65
C MET A 155 1.06 7.37 12.66
N PHE A 156 1.72 7.23 11.52
CA PHE A 156 1.69 8.24 10.46
C PHE A 156 0.33 8.35 9.78
N ALA A 157 -0.27 7.22 9.39
CA ALA A 157 -1.56 7.19 8.70
C ALA A 157 -2.70 7.79 9.53
N THR A 158 -2.64 7.62 10.86
CA THR A 158 -3.64 8.17 11.80
C THR A 158 -3.31 9.58 12.27
N GLY A 159 -2.10 10.09 11.98
CA GLY A 159 -1.64 11.38 12.50
C GLY A 159 -1.33 11.37 14.00
N PHE A 160 -1.18 10.18 14.60
CA PHE A 160 -0.85 10.05 16.03
C PHE A 160 0.55 10.54 16.37
N LEU A 161 1.54 10.21 15.53
CA LEU A 161 2.91 10.71 15.62
C LEU A 161 3.42 11.10 14.23
N ASP A 162 4.24 12.14 14.18
CA ASP A 162 5.01 12.54 13.00
C ASP A 162 6.50 12.55 13.40
N LEU A 163 7.18 11.42 13.12
CA LEU A 163 8.60 11.22 13.43
C LEU A 163 9.47 11.72 12.27
N ASP A 164 10.67 12.22 12.57
CA ASP A 164 11.65 12.48 11.52
C ASP A 164 12.20 11.18 10.92
N TRP A 165 12.70 11.28 9.66
CA TRP A 165 13.12 10.10 8.90
C TRP A 165 14.38 9.43 9.46
N ASP A 166 15.26 10.18 10.12
CA ASP A 166 16.46 9.63 10.77
C ASP A 166 16.06 8.77 11.96
N MET A 167 15.08 9.23 12.74
CA MET A 167 14.51 8.45 13.84
C MET A 167 13.84 7.17 13.34
N VAL A 168 12.98 7.26 12.32
CA VAL A 168 12.35 6.10 11.70
C VAL A 168 13.40 5.10 11.20
N SER A 169 14.39 5.60 10.45
CA SER A 169 15.49 4.80 9.93
C SER A 169 16.26 4.08 11.04
N ARG A 170 16.55 4.77 12.14
CA ARG A 170 17.21 4.19 13.31
C ARG A 170 16.33 3.12 13.99
N MET A 171 15.07 3.41 14.22
CA MET A 171 14.11 2.46 14.83
C MET A 171 14.04 1.16 14.03
N LEU A 172 13.97 1.23 12.70
CA LEU A 172 13.97 0.04 11.85
C LEU A 172 15.29 -0.73 11.96
N THR A 173 16.42 -0.05 12.02
CA THR A 173 17.73 -0.70 12.19
C THR A 173 17.83 -1.42 13.53
N ASP A 174 17.44 -0.75 14.62
CA ASP A 174 17.54 -1.30 15.98
C ASP A 174 16.63 -2.55 16.12
N ALA A 175 15.39 -2.49 15.59
CA ALA A 175 14.46 -3.62 15.59
C ALA A 175 15.00 -4.81 14.76
N TYR A 176 15.49 -4.53 13.53
CA TYR A 176 16.05 -5.55 12.67
C TYR A 176 17.28 -6.23 13.29
N LEU A 177 18.22 -5.47 13.85
CA LEU A 177 19.42 -6.01 14.49
C LEU A 177 19.08 -6.84 15.73
N GLY A 178 18.09 -6.39 16.52
CA GLY A 178 17.61 -7.14 17.67
C GLY A 178 17.03 -8.52 17.27
N LEU A 179 16.18 -8.54 16.23
CA LEU A 179 15.62 -9.78 15.70
C LEU A 179 16.69 -10.65 15.04
N ARG A 180 17.60 -10.09 14.24
CA ARG A 180 18.74 -10.86 13.68
C ARG A 180 19.48 -11.65 14.74
N LYS A 181 19.81 -11.00 15.85
CA LYS A 181 20.47 -11.66 16.97
C LYS A 181 19.64 -12.79 17.58
N GLN A 182 18.33 -12.60 17.71
CA GLN A 182 17.41 -13.62 18.20
C GLN A 182 17.39 -14.87 17.31
N TYR A 183 17.51 -14.67 15.99
CA TYR A 183 17.53 -15.74 14.99
C TYR A 183 18.95 -16.27 14.68
N GLY A 184 19.96 -15.88 15.44
CA GLY A 184 21.35 -16.34 15.26
C GLY A 184 22.01 -15.89 13.95
N MET A 185 21.48 -14.83 13.33
CA MET A 185 22.08 -14.20 12.16
C MET A 185 23.16 -13.21 12.63
N GLU A 186 24.42 -13.51 12.37
CA GLU A 186 25.58 -12.64 12.68
C GLU A 186 25.69 -11.44 11.74
#